data_9aee4f76eef41b094ae8a74549021730
#
_entry.id   9aee4f76eef41b094ae8a74549021730
#
_cell.length_a   1.000
_cell.length_b   1.000
_cell.length_c   1.000
_cell.angle_alpha   90.00
_cell.angle_beta   90.00
_cell.angle_gamma   90.00
#
_symmetry.space_group_name_H-M   'P 1'
#
loop_
_entity.id
_entity.type
_entity.pdbx_description
1 polymer ?
#
loop_
_entity_poly.entity_id
_entity_poly.type
_entity_poly.pdbx_seq_one_letter_code
_entity_poly.pdbx_strand_id
1 'polypeptide(L)'
;MTEETFAQGILVGLWGAGMIFSLIWYVLLAISNFILFKKAGYAGWKSLIPFYNLYVQQCITFGEDKGWFILFLLIPLAGPLYGIYLTYCYGKAFGLSDIQAIFYVLFTPLFNVYIAFNDGSRYQGPQTFFIN
;
A
#
# COMPACT_ATOMS: atom_id res chain seq x y z
N MET A 1 40.82 3.03 -21.28
CA MET A 1 39.75 2.46 -20.40
C MET A 1 39.73 0.96 -20.62
N THR A 2 39.88 0.20 -19.54
CA THR A 2 39.79 -1.25 -19.62
C THR A 2 38.32 -1.70 -19.66
N GLU A 3 38.13 -2.96 -20.10
CA GLU A 3 36.77 -3.51 -20.10
C GLU A 3 36.18 -3.56 -18.70
N GLU A 4 37.01 -3.85 -17.69
CA GLU A 4 36.59 -3.86 -16.30
C GLU A 4 36.10 -2.49 -15.85
N THR A 5 36.83 -1.42 -16.19
CA THR A 5 36.45 -0.05 -15.84
C THR A 5 35.12 0.34 -16.48
N PHE A 6 34.94 -0.06 -17.74
CA PHE A 6 33.70 0.18 -18.46
C PHE A 6 32.53 -0.56 -17.83
N ALA A 7 32.75 -1.85 -17.49
CA ALA A 7 31.71 -2.65 -16.85
C ALA A 7 31.34 -2.09 -15.47
N GLN A 8 32.33 -1.65 -14.69
CA GLN A 8 32.06 -1.03 -13.38
C GLN A 8 31.29 0.26 -13.53
N GLY A 9 31.60 1.05 -14.55
CA GLY A 9 30.88 2.29 -14.83
C GLY A 9 29.41 2.03 -15.15
N ILE A 10 29.13 0.98 -15.95
CA ILE A 10 27.76 0.59 -16.26
C ILE A 10 27.00 0.15 -14.98
N LEU A 11 27.68 -0.67 -14.16
CA LEU A 11 27.06 -1.15 -12.92
C LEU A 11 26.73 0.01 -11.96
N VAL A 12 27.66 0.95 -11.79
CA VAL A 12 27.43 2.11 -10.95
C VAL A 12 26.29 2.96 -11.50
N GLY A 13 26.24 3.14 -12.82
CA GLY A 13 25.15 3.87 -13.47
C GLY A 13 23.79 3.22 -13.26
N LEU A 14 23.73 1.88 -13.40
CA LEU A 14 22.49 1.14 -13.17
C LEU A 14 22.06 1.22 -11.71
N TRP A 15 23.00 1.12 -10.78
CA TRP A 15 22.72 1.27 -9.35
C TRP A 15 22.17 2.67 -9.04
N GLY A 16 22.83 3.72 -9.57
CA GLY A 16 22.37 5.09 -9.35
C GLY A 16 20.99 5.33 -9.92
N ALA A 17 20.74 4.86 -11.14
CA ALA A 17 19.43 4.99 -11.77
C ALA A 17 18.36 4.23 -10.98
N GLY A 18 18.69 3.04 -10.50
CA GLY A 18 17.78 2.24 -9.70
C GLY A 18 17.46 2.90 -8.37
N MET A 19 18.45 3.50 -7.72
CA MET A 19 18.23 4.22 -6.47
C MET A 19 17.34 5.44 -6.67
N ILE A 20 17.57 6.21 -7.73
CA ILE A 20 16.76 7.38 -8.04
C ILE A 20 15.31 6.95 -8.34
N PHE A 21 15.14 5.90 -9.16
CA PHE A 21 13.84 5.37 -9.49
C PHE A 21 13.09 4.91 -8.23
N SER A 22 13.79 4.18 -7.35
CA SER A 22 13.21 3.71 -6.10
C SER A 22 12.79 4.86 -5.19
N LEU A 23 13.60 5.90 -5.13
CA LEU A 23 13.31 7.07 -4.30
C LEU A 23 12.06 7.80 -4.82
N ILE A 24 11.98 8.02 -6.13
CA ILE A 24 10.82 8.65 -6.75
C ILE A 24 9.56 7.83 -6.49
N TRP A 25 9.68 6.51 -6.66
CA TRP A 25 8.56 5.60 -6.44
C TRP A 25 8.11 5.60 -4.99
N TYR A 26 9.08 5.61 -4.06
CA TYR A 26 8.77 5.67 -2.63
C TYR A 26 8.02 6.97 -2.28
N VAL A 27 8.48 8.11 -2.80
CA VAL A 27 7.82 9.39 -2.56
C VAL A 27 6.41 9.37 -3.14
N LEU A 28 6.24 8.83 -4.35
CA LEU A 28 4.94 8.72 -4.98
C LEU A 28 3.98 7.86 -4.16
N LEU A 29 4.46 6.73 -3.63
CA LEU A 29 3.65 5.87 -2.77
C LEU A 29 3.31 6.53 -1.44
N ALA A 30 4.26 7.28 -0.88
CA ALA A 30 4.01 8.02 0.37
C ALA A 30 2.91 9.06 0.17
N ILE A 31 2.97 9.79 -0.94
CA ILE A 31 1.94 10.78 -1.28
C ILE A 31 0.60 10.08 -1.49
N SER A 32 0.60 8.94 -2.19
CA SER A 32 -0.62 8.18 -2.45
C SER A 32 -1.27 7.72 -1.15
N ASN A 33 -0.49 7.16 -0.23
CA ASN A 33 -1.01 6.71 1.06
C ASN A 33 -1.53 7.88 1.88
N PHE A 34 -0.84 9.01 1.84
CA PHE A 34 -1.29 10.23 2.52
C PHE A 34 -2.68 10.63 2.02
N ILE A 35 -2.87 10.63 0.71
CA ILE A 35 -4.15 10.99 0.08
C ILE A 35 -5.23 9.97 0.44
N LEU A 36 -4.91 8.67 0.41
CA LEU A 36 -5.88 7.63 0.73
C LEU A 36 -6.35 7.72 2.17
N PHE A 37 -5.45 7.99 3.11
CA PHE A 37 -5.84 8.16 4.50
C PHE A 37 -6.75 9.37 4.66
N LYS A 38 -6.47 10.45 3.96
CA LYS A 38 -7.34 11.63 3.98
C LYS A 38 -8.71 11.33 3.38
N LYS A 39 -8.77 10.56 2.30
CA LYS A 39 -10.04 10.15 1.71
C LYS A 39 -10.89 9.36 2.70
N ALA A 40 -10.26 8.58 3.56
CA ALA A 40 -10.95 7.77 4.57
C ALA A 40 -11.29 8.56 5.84
N GLY A 41 -10.95 9.85 5.89
CA GLY A 41 -11.28 10.67 7.05
C GLY A 41 -10.23 10.68 8.14
N TYR A 42 -9.05 10.10 7.89
CA TYR A 42 -7.95 10.08 8.84
C TYR A 42 -6.91 11.13 8.48
N ALA A 43 -6.07 11.51 9.46
CA ALA A 43 -4.98 12.43 9.19
C ALA A 43 -3.95 11.76 8.27
N GLY A 44 -3.56 12.45 7.19
CA GLY A 44 -2.65 11.87 6.20
C GLY A 44 -1.29 11.51 6.77
N TRP A 45 -0.78 12.29 7.75
CA TRP A 45 0.54 12.02 8.35
C TRP A 45 0.63 10.65 9.02
N LYS A 46 -0.50 10.06 9.39
CA LYS A 46 -0.51 8.73 10.01
C LYS A 46 0.00 7.65 9.07
N SER A 47 -0.08 7.88 7.76
CA SER A 47 0.43 6.93 6.77
C SER A 47 1.96 6.88 6.74
N LEU A 48 2.62 7.92 7.27
CA LEU A 48 4.07 8.02 7.23
C LEU A 48 4.76 7.34 8.43
N ILE A 49 3.99 6.95 9.45
CA ILE A 49 4.55 6.32 10.65
C ILE A 49 4.57 4.79 10.45
N PRO A 50 5.77 4.16 10.48
CA PRO A 50 5.85 2.70 10.35
C PRO A 50 5.02 2.00 11.43
N PHE A 51 4.45 0.86 11.11
CA PHE A 51 3.58 0.05 11.98
C PHE A 51 2.27 0.74 12.34
N TYR A 52 2.28 2.01 12.72
CA TYR A 52 1.04 2.72 13.01
C TYR A 52 0.17 2.86 11.76
N ASN A 53 0.79 3.02 10.59
CA ASN A 53 0.04 3.08 9.34
C ASN A 53 -0.71 1.77 9.06
N LEU A 54 -0.17 0.63 9.46
CA LEU A 54 -0.85 -0.65 9.33
C LEU A 54 -2.08 -0.72 10.23
N TYR A 55 -1.94 -0.24 11.47
CA TYR A 55 -3.07 -0.17 12.38
C TYR A 55 -4.18 0.71 11.82
N VAL A 56 -3.84 1.89 11.32
CA VAL A 56 -4.81 2.80 10.73
C VAL A 56 -5.43 2.20 9.47
N GLN A 57 -4.64 1.52 8.65
CA GLN A 57 -5.15 0.82 7.47
C GLN A 57 -6.18 -0.22 7.86
N GLN A 58 -5.95 -0.95 8.95
CA GLN A 58 -6.92 -1.91 9.48
C GLN A 58 -8.21 -1.20 9.88
N CYS A 59 -8.10 -0.07 10.57
CA CYS A 59 -9.25 0.72 10.97
C CYS A 59 -10.04 1.24 9.76
N ILE A 60 -9.34 1.69 8.72
CA ILE A 60 -9.97 2.15 7.48
C ILE A 60 -10.75 1.01 6.82
N THR A 61 -10.16 -0.17 6.80
CA THR A 61 -10.70 -1.31 6.07
C THR A 61 -11.89 -1.95 6.78
N PHE A 62 -11.81 -2.12 8.11
CA PHE A 62 -12.80 -2.90 8.85
C PHE A 62 -13.47 -2.15 9.99
N GLY A 63 -13.05 -0.91 10.28
CA GLY A 63 -13.59 -0.13 11.38
C GLY A 63 -12.62 -0.04 12.56
N GLU A 64 -12.81 1.00 13.38
CA GLU A 64 -11.89 1.29 14.48
C GLU A 64 -11.90 0.19 15.54
N ASP A 65 -13.03 -0.49 15.74
CA ASP A 65 -13.15 -1.58 16.69
C ASP A 65 -12.32 -2.81 16.32
N LYS A 66 -11.90 -2.90 15.06
CA LYS A 66 -11.14 -4.04 14.56
C LYS A 66 -9.67 -3.72 14.29
N GLY A 67 -9.19 -2.58 14.76
CA GLY A 67 -7.79 -2.18 14.55
C GLY A 67 -6.79 -3.18 15.11
N TRP A 68 -7.12 -3.83 16.22
CA TRP A 68 -6.23 -4.80 16.87
C TRP A 68 -6.01 -6.07 16.06
N PHE A 69 -6.87 -6.34 15.08
CA PHE A 69 -6.69 -7.51 14.21
C PHE A 69 -5.45 -7.42 13.34
N ILE A 70 -4.80 -6.25 13.28
CA ILE A 70 -3.52 -6.12 12.58
C ILE A 70 -2.46 -7.08 13.16
N LEU A 71 -2.63 -7.51 14.40
CA LEU A 71 -1.73 -8.47 15.02
C LEU A 71 -1.71 -9.82 14.29
N PHE A 72 -2.73 -10.12 13.50
CA PHE A 72 -2.73 -11.32 12.67
C PHE A 72 -1.58 -11.34 11.67
N LEU A 73 -1.06 -10.17 11.28
CA LEU A 73 0.10 -10.10 10.39
C LEU A 73 1.37 -10.65 11.03
N LEU A 74 1.40 -10.72 12.37
CA LEU A 74 2.56 -11.24 13.09
C LEU A 74 2.56 -12.77 13.17
N ILE A 75 1.48 -13.43 12.79
CA ILE A 75 1.39 -14.89 12.86
C ILE A 75 2.12 -15.48 11.66
N PRO A 76 3.15 -16.36 11.87
CA PRO A 76 3.81 -17.02 10.76
C PRO A 76 2.80 -17.81 9.91
N LEU A 77 2.98 -17.87 8.61
CA LEU A 77 2.13 -18.53 7.63
C LEU A 77 0.76 -17.85 7.44
N ALA A 78 0.07 -17.48 8.53
CA ALA A 78 -1.22 -16.81 8.42
C ALA A 78 -1.08 -15.32 8.09
N GLY A 79 0.02 -14.70 8.51
CA GLY A 79 0.24 -13.27 8.29
C GLY A 79 0.17 -12.85 6.83
N PRO A 80 0.94 -13.49 5.93
CA PRO A 80 0.87 -13.14 4.50
C PRO A 80 -0.52 -13.35 3.90
N LEU A 81 -1.23 -14.39 4.28
CA LEU A 81 -2.59 -14.62 3.82
C LEU A 81 -3.53 -13.53 4.31
N TYR A 82 -3.38 -13.14 5.57
CA TYR A 82 -4.17 -12.05 6.11
C TYR A 82 -3.86 -10.73 5.42
N GLY A 83 -2.58 -10.50 5.09
CA GLY A 83 -2.17 -9.31 4.35
C GLY A 83 -2.83 -9.21 2.98
N ILE A 84 -2.94 -10.33 2.28
CA ILE A 84 -3.64 -10.40 0.99
C ILE A 84 -5.12 -10.05 1.18
N TYR A 85 -5.75 -10.63 2.18
CA TYR A 85 -7.15 -10.36 2.49
C TYR A 85 -7.37 -8.89 2.86
N LEU A 86 -6.49 -8.35 3.71
CA LEU A 86 -6.55 -6.94 4.10
C LEU A 86 -6.43 -6.03 2.87
N THR A 87 -5.49 -6.31 1.98
CA THR A 87 -5.29 -5.50 0.76
C THR A 87 -6.53 -5.55 -0.12
N TYR A 88 -7.11 -6.72 -0.30
CA TYR A 88 -8.33 -6.89 -1.09
C TYR A 88 -9.47 -6.04 -0.51
N CYS A 89 -9.70 -6.15 0.79
CA CYS A 89 -10.78 -5.41 1.44
C CYS A 89 -10.50 -3.90 1.47
N TYR A 90 -9.23 -3.52 1.62
CA TYR A 90 -8.84 -2.11 1.59
C TYR A 90 -9.18 -1.48 0.23
N GLY A 91 -8.89 -2.22 -0.86
CA GLY A 91 -9.29 -1.76 -2.19
C GLY A 91 -10.80 -1.62 -2.34
N LYS A 92 -11.56 -2.59 -1.82
CA LYS A 92 -13.01 -2.53 -1.87
C LYS A 92 -13.56 -1.37 -1.04
N ALA A 93 -12.89 -1.03 0.06
CA ALA A 93 -13.31 0.10 0.89
C ALA A 93 -13.21 1.43 0.12
N PHE A 94 -12.38 1.50 -0.90
CA PHE A 94 -12.26 2.67 -1.78
C PHE A 94 -13.07 2.53 -3.07
N GLY A 95 -14.00 1.60 -3.13
CA GLY A 95 -14.96 1.50 -4.22
C GLY A 95 -14.56 0.59 -5.36
N LEU A 96 -13.50 -0.20 -5.24
CA LEU A 96 -13.10 -1.13 -6.29
C LEU A 96 -14.09 -2.31 -6.36
N SER A 97 -14.35 -2.77 -7.58
CA SER A 97 -15.11 -4.01 -7.79
C SER A 97 -14.27 -5.21 -7.35
N ASP A 98 -14.91 -6.39 -7.30
CA ASP A 98 -14.21 -7.61 -6.91
C ASP A 98 -13.00 -7.88 -7.82
N ILE A 99 -13.19 -7.73 -9.14
CA ILE A 99 -12.11 -7.97 -10.10
C ILE A 99 -11.01 -6.93 -9.93
N GLN A 100 -11.37 -5.67 -9.74
CA GLN A 100 -10.40 -4.60 -9.52
C GLN A 100 -9.62 -4.81 -8.22
N ALA A 101 -10.29 -5.29 -7.18
CA ALA A 101 -9.64 -5.57 -5.90
C ALA A 101 -8.62 -6.71 -6.03
N ILE A 102 -8.93 -7.72 -6.85
CA ILE A 102 -7.98 -8.80 -7.13
C ILE A 102 -6.74 -8.25 -7.84
N PHE A 103 -6.92 -7.39 -8.85
CA PHE A 103 -5.80 -6.73 -9.51
C PHE A 103 -5.05 -5.82 -8.56
N TYR A 104 -5.73 -5.20 -7.61
CA TYR A 104 -5.09 -4.39 -6.57
C TYR A 104 -4.12 -5.23 -5.74
N VAL A 105 -4.52 -6.44 -5.37
CA VAL A 105 -3.64 -7.35 -4.62
C VAL A 105 -2.40 -7.69 -5.43
N LEU A 106 -2.56 -7.95 -6.73
CA LEU A 106 -1.45 -8.33 -7.60
C LEU A 106 -0.53 -7.15 -7.93
N PHE A 107 -1.08 -5.96 -8.08
CA PHE A 107 -0.35 -4.76 -8.50
C PHE A 107 -0.56 -3.62 -7.51
N THR A 108 -0.38 -3.91 -6.22
CA THR A 108 -0.69 -2.98 -5.14
C THR A 108 -0.10 -1.57 -5.34
N PRO A 109 1.19 -1.41 -5.68
CA PRO A 109 1.74 -0.05 -5.82
C PRO A 109 1.06 0.76 -6.92
N LEU A 110 0.79 0.13 -8.06
CA LEU A 110 0.18 0.82 -9.19
C LEU A 110 -1.25 1.24 -8.87
N PHE A 111 -2.02 0.35 -8.25
CA PHE A 111 -3.39 0.67 -7.89
C PHE A 111 -3.49 1.66 -6.74
N ASN A 112 -2.51 1.67 -5.82
CA ASN A 112 -2.46 2.69 -4.77
C ASN A 112 -2.40 4.08 -5.39
N VAL A 113 -1.52 4.27 -6.37
CA VAL A 113 -1.40 5.55 -7.08
C VAL A 113 -2.69 5.87 -7.81
N TYR A 114 -3.24 4.88 -8.52
CA TYR A 114 -4.48 5.06 -9.27
C TYR A 114 -5.63 5.50 -8.36
N ILE A 115 -5.85 4.79 -7.26
CA ILE A 115 -6.93 5.09 -6.32
C ILE A 115 -6.74 6.46 -5.68
N ALA A 116 -5.49 6.79 -5.31
CA ALA A 116 -5.21 8.04 -4.63
C ALA A 116 -5.51 9.26 -5.52
N PHE A 117 -5.15 9.18 -6.79
CA PHE A 117 -5.28 10.31 -7.71
C PHE A 117 -6.55 10.26 -8.57
N ASN A 118 -7.37 9.23 -8.43
CA ASN A 118 -8.63 9.11 -9.16
C ASN A 118 -9.77 9.72 -8.34
N ASP A 119 -10.35 10.80 -8.85
CA ASP A 119 -11.45 11.48 -8.18
C ASP A 119 -12.70 10.58 -8.02
N GLY A 120 -12.85 9.60 -8.89
CA GLY A 120 -13.96 8.64 -8.82
C GLY A 120 -13.81 7.61 -7.73
N SER A 121 -12.60 7.41 -7.20
CA SER A 121 -12.35 6.45 -6.12
C SER A 121 -12.55 7.13 -4.78
N ARG A 122 -13.66 6.83 -4.12
CA ARG A 122 -14.02 7.43 -2.83
C ARG A 122 -14.14 6.35 -1.78
N TYR A 123 -13.84 6.72 -0.55
CA TYR A 123 -13.99 5.81 0.58
C TYR A 123 -15.47 5.49 0.80
N GLN A 124 -15.80 4.19 0.75
CA GLN A 124 -17.16 3.70 0.87
C GLN A 124 -17.52 3.30 2.30
N GLY A 125 -16.57 3.30 3.21
CA GLY A 125 -16.78 2.87 4.59
C GLY A 125 -16.13 1.53 4.89
N PRO A 126 -16.15 1.12 6.17
CA PRO A 126 -15.55 -0.14 6.58
C PRO A 126 -16.23 -1.34 5.92
N GLN A 127 -15.43 -2.34 5.56
CA GLN A 127 -15.92 -3.58 4.99
C GLN A 127 -16.25 -4.58 6.11
N THR A 128 -17.12 -5.54 5.81
CA THR A 128 -17.46 -6.59 6.76
C THR A 128 -16.29 -7.54 6.92
N PHE A 129 -15.84 -7.74 8.16
CA PHE A 129 -14.77 -8.67 8.46
C PHE A 129 -15.32 -10.09 8.51
N PHE A 130 -14.54 -11.06 8.01
CA PHE A 130 -15.05 -12.42 7.83
C PHE A 130 -15.34 -13.16 9.14
N ILE A 131 -14.80 -12.66 10.28
CA ILE A 131 -15.00 -13.29 11.59
C ILE A 131 -16.18 -12.68 12.37
N ASN A 132 -16.84 -11.74 11.80
CA ASN A 132 -17.97 -11.09 12.47
C ASN A 132 -19.05 -12.06 12.93
#